data_491d369c55076a428a3e44dfdf559192
#
_entry.id   491d369c55076a428a3e44dfdf559192
#
_cell.length_a   1.000
_cell.length_b   1.000
_cell.length_c   1.000
_cell.angle_alpha   90.00
_cell.angle_beta   90.00
_cell.angle_gamma   90.00
#
_symmetry.space_group_name_H-M   'P 1'
#
loop_
_entity.id
_entity.type
_entity.pdbx_description
1 polymer ?
#
loop_
_entity_poly.entity_id
_entity_poly.type
_entity_poly.pdbx_seq_one_letter_code
_entity_poly.pdbx_strand_id
1 'polypeptide(L)'
;MNKLLRVMFIILIVAMTGAAIMQLFFPEITGANSEYGIATGWQREIGFWNLAILPILIGVNLKYDYYFLRIVVISLIVGGLGFGTNHLLGFIEDGSKTISLIGAIENYLLVLFWVIGLRIESSKNRLGKKALQ
;
A
#
# COMPACT_ATOMS: atom_id res chain seq x y z
N MET A 1 0.39 3.88 -18.36
CA MET A 1 1.06 3.45 -17.12
C MET A 1 2.06 2.34 -17.43
N ASN A 2 3.26 2.36 -16.84
CA ASN A 2 4.25 1.32 -17.05
C ASN A 2 3.85 -0.02 -16.38
N LYS A 3 4.45 -1.13 -16.85
CA LYS A 3 4.10 -2.48 -16.37
C LYS A 3 4.33 -2.67 -14.87
N LEU A 4 5.42 -2.09 -14.33
CA LEU A 4 5.74 -2.22 -12.90
C LEU A 4 4.62 -1.62 -12.05
N LEU A 5 4.22 -0.37 -12.30
CA LEU A 5 3.13 0.27 -11.56
C LEU A 5 1.82 -0.50 -11.70
N ARG A 6 1.50 -1.00 -12.89
CA ARG A 6 0.28 -1.78 -13.09
C ARG A 6 0.26 -3.05 -12.24
N VAL A 7 1.36 -3.79 -12.23
CA VAL A 7 1.49 -5.00 -11.38
C VAL A 7 1.39 -4.63 -9.91
N MET A 8 2.08 -3.57 -9.47
CA MET A 8 2.02 -3.09 -8.09
C MET A 8 0.61 -2.73 -7.65
N PHE A 9 -0.16 -2.03 -8.48
CA PHE A 9 -1.56 -1.72 -8.17
C PHE A 9 -2.42 -2.98 -8.05
N ILE A 10 -2.25 -3.97 -8.93
CA ILE A 10 -2.99 -5.24 -8.86
C ILE A 10 -2.66 -5.98 -7.56
N ILE A 11 -1.37 -6.10 -7.23
CA ILE A 11 -0.92 -6.72 -5.97
C ILE A 11 -1.55 -6.00 -4.77
N LEU A 12 -1.53 -4.66 -4.77
CA LEU A 12 -2.07 -3.87 -3.66
C LEU A 12 -3.59 -4.05 -3.54
N ILE A 13 -4.33 -4.08 -4.66
CA ILE A 13 -5.78 -4.34 -4.65
C ILE A 13 -6.08 -5.69 -4.00
N VAL A 14 -5.35 -6.74 -4.39
CA VAL A 14 -5.53 -8.09 -3.82
C VAL A 14 -5.17 -8.09 -2.33
N ALA A 15 -4.03 -7.50 -1.95
CA ALA A 15 -3.58 -7.42 -0.57
C ALA A 15 -4.57 -6.66 0.33
N MET A 16 -5.03 -5.47 -0.10
CA MET A 16 -5.98 -4.68 0.68
C MET A 16 -7.36 -5.34 0.77
N THR A 17 -7.79 -6.06 -0.28
CA THR A 17 -9.03 -6.85 -0.21
C THR A 17 -8.90 -7.98 0.82
N GLY A 18 -7.79 -8.72 0.79
CA GLY A 18 -7.50 -9.76 1.78
C GLY A 18 -7.41 -9.20 3.20
N ALA A 19 -6.69 -8.09 3.39
CA ALA A 19 -6.57 -7.42 4.68
C ALA A 19 -7.94 -6.97 5.20
N ALA A 20 -8.80 -6.38 4.36
CA ALA A 20 -10.14 -5.98 4.74
C ALA A 20 -10.98 -7.17 5.21
N ILE A 21 -10.95 -8.30 4.48
CA ILE A 21 -11.66 -9.51 4.88
C ILE A 21 -11.17 -10.00 6.24
N MET A 22 -9.86 -10.10 6.43
CA MET A 22 -9.27 -10.57 7.69
C MET A 22 -9.62 -9.66 8.86
N GLN A 23 -9.52 -8.34 8.68
CA GLN A 23 -9.78 -7.36 9.75
C GLN A 23 -11.26 -7.23 10.09
N LEU A 24 -12.16 -7.39 9.13
CA LEU A 24 -13.61 -7.30 9.34
C LEU A 24 -14.20 -8.56 9.96
N PHE A 25 -13.74 -9.73 9.51
CA PHE A 25 -14.35 -11.02 9.88
C PHE A 25 -13.50 -11.85 10.84
N PHE A 26 -12.19 -11.63 10.90
CA PHE A 26 -11.24 -12.40 11.70
C PHE A 26 -10.27 -11.49 12.49
N PRO A 27 -10.77 -10.44 13.19
CA PRO A 27 -9.90 -9.43 13.84
C PRO A 27 -8.99 -10.02 14.92
N GLU A 28 -9.38 -11.10 15.56
CA GLU A 28 -8.58 -11.77 16.59
C GLU A 28 -7.33 -12.42 16.00
N ILE A 29 -7.44 -13.01 14.80
CA ILE A 29 -6.31 -13.65 14.12
C ILE A 29 -5.28 -12.59 13.72
N THR A 30 -5.73 -11.46 13.16
CA THR A 30 -4.86 -10.39 12.71
C THR A 30 -4.23 -9.62 13.87
N GLY A 31 -4.96 -9.46 14.98
CA GLY A 31 -4.51 -8.69 16.15
C GLY A 31 -3.52 -9.43 17.04
N ALA A 32 -3.69 -10.76 17.22
CA ALA A 32 -2.96 -11.54 18.21
C ALA A 32 -1.43 -11.49 18.04
N ASN A 33 -0.94 -11.44 16.80
CA ASN A 33 0.50 -11.48 16.48
C ASN A 33 1.02 -10.16 15.87
N SER A 34 0.29 -9.07 16.05
CA SER A 34 0.70 -7.73 15.60
C SER A 34 0.77 -6.75 16.78
N GLU A 35 1.43 -5.63 16.57
CA GLU A 35 1.52 -4.52 17.54
C GLU A 35 0.16 -3.93 17.90
N TYR A 36 -0.86 -4.10 17.05
CA TYR A 36 -2.20 -3.54 17.29
C TYR A 36 -2.98 -4.27 18.39
N GLY A 37 -2.59 -5.50 18.74
CA GLY A 37 -3.35 -6.33 19.68
C GLY A 37 -4.77 -6.65 19.19
N ILE A 38 -5.57 -7.26 20.05
CA ILE A 38 -6.97 -7.62 19.76
C ILE A 38 -7.88 -6.41 20.04
N ALA A 39 -7.76 -5.35 19.23
CA ALA A 39 -8.64 -4.18 19.29
C ALA A 39 -9.68 -4.29 18.17
N THR A 40 -10.74 -5.07 18.37
CA THR A 40 -11.72 -5.42 17.32
C THR A 40 -12.37 -4.21 16.66
N GLY A 41 -12.65 -3.12 17.42
CA GLY A 41 -13.16 -1.86 16.89
C GLY A 41 -12.20 -1.21 15.91
N TRP A 42 -10.94 -1.08 16.31
CA TRP A 42 -9.87 -0.53 15.47
C TRP A 42 -9.61 -1.38 14.23
N GLN A 43 -9.58 -2.70 14.37
CA GLN A 43 -9.42 -3.62 13.25
C GLN A 43 -10.52 -3.41 12.19
N ARG A 44 -11.77 -3.26 12.62
CA ARG A 44 -12.89 -2.98 11.70
C ARG A 44 -12.74 -1.64 10.99
N GLU A 45 -12.31 -0.59 11.68
CA GLU A 45 -12.08 0.72 11.04
C GLU A 45 -11.03 0.62 9.95
N ILE A 46 -9.89 -0.04 10.21
CA ILE A 46 -8.86 -0.25 9.20
C ILE A 46 -9.37 -1.11 8.04
N GLY A 47 -10.18 -2.14 8.32
CA GLY A 47 -10.82 -2.94 7.29
C GLY A 47 -11.70 -2.11 6.35
N PHE A 48 -12.51 -1.18 6.89
CA PHE A 48 -13.29 -0.25 6.07
C PHE A 48 -12.42 0.75 5.30
N TRP A 49 -11.30 1.23 5.87
CA TRP A 49 -10.37 2.07 5.14
C TRP A 49 -9.72 1.33 3.97
N ASN A 50 -9.36 0.06 4.16
CA ASN A 50 -8.85 -0.77 3.08
C ASN A 50 -9.88 -0.90 1.94
N LEU A 51 -11.16 -1.10 2.25
CA LEU A 51 -12.23 -1.12 1.23
C LEU A 51 -12.40 0.24 0.56
N ALA A 52 -12.34 1.34 1.31
CA ALA A 52 -12.55 2.69 0.79
C ALA A 52 -11.48 3.13 -0.22
N ILE A 53 -10.26 2.59 -0.13
CA ILE A 53 -9.16 2.89 -1.06
C ILE A 53 -9.28 2.09 -2.37
N LEU A 54 -9.95 0.91 -2.37
CA LEU A 54 -10.05 0.06 -3.56
C LEU A 54 -10.60 0.76 -4.81
N PRO A 55 -11.68 1.58 -4.74
CA PRO A 55 -12.16 2.31 -5.91
C PRO A 55 -11.12 3.24 -6.52
N ILE A 56 -10.26 3.87 -5.70
CA ILE A 56 -9.17 4.74 -6.15
C ILE A 56 -8.14 3.93 -6.92
N LEU A 57 -7.68 2.81 -6.36
CA LEU A 57 -6.70 1.93 -6.98
C LEU A 57 -7.22 1.30 -8.28
N ILE A 58 -8.47 0.89 -8.30
CA ILE A 58 -9.13 0.37 -9.49
C ILE A 58 -9.24 1.45 -10.56
N GLY A 59 -9.68 2.66 -10.17
CA GLY A 59 -9.83 3.80 -11.08
C GLY A 59 -8.53 4.16 -11.79
N VAL A 60 -7.40 4.18 -11.07
CA VAL A 60 -6.06 4.41 -11.67
C VAL A 60 -5.69 3.35 -12.70
N ASN A 61 -6.10 2.10 -12.48
CA ASN A 61 -5.84 1.00 -13.42
C ASN A 61 -6.71 1.07 -14.67
N LEU A 62 -7.97 1.48 -14.52
CA LEU A 62 -8.95 1.54 -15.62
C LEU A 62 -8.75 2.77 -16.50
N LYS A 63 -8.47 3.94 -15.90
CA LYS A 63 -8.30 5.19 -16.63
C LYS A 63 -6.96 5.82 -16.30
N TYR A 64 -6.05 5.79 -17.27
CA TYR A 64 -4.75 6.43 -17.11
C TYR A 64 -4.87 7.95 -17.16
N ASP A 65 -4.49 8.59 -16.07
CA ASP A 65 -4.20 10.02 -15.96
C ASP A 65 -2.90 10.19 -15.17
N TYR A 66 -1.90 10.84 -15.76
CA TYR A 66 -0.57 10.94 -15.14
C TYR A 66 -0.58 11.77 -13.85
N TYR A 67 -1.37 12.84 -13.80
CA TYR A 67 -1.45 13.70 -12.63
C TYR A 67 -2.07 12.95 -11.45
N PHE A 68 -3.21 12.31 -11.69
CA PHE A 68 -3.89 11.50 -10.68
C PHE A 68 -3.05 10.30 -10.22
N LEU A 69 -2.44 9.57 -11.17
CA LEU A 69 -1.50 8.49 -10.87
C LEU A 69 -0.37 8.94 -9.93
N ARG A 70 0.23 10.10 -10.23
CA ARG A 70 1.32 10.64 -9.41
C ARG A 70 0.88 10.94 -7.98
N ILE A 71 -0.29 11.54 -7.80
CA ILE A 71 -0.86 11.83 -6.47
C ILE A 71 -1.05 10.51 -5.70
N VAL A 72 -1.71 9.54 -6.31
CA VAL A 72 -1.98 8.24 -5.67
C VAL A 72 -0.68 7.54 -5.29
N VAL A 73 0.31 7.48 -6.19
CA VAL A 73 1.59 6.82 -5.88
C VAL A 73 2.35 7.55 -4.77
N ILE A 74 2.36 8.89 -4.74
CA ILE A 74 2.98 9.65 -3.65
C ILE A 74 2.27 9.36 -2.31
N SER A 75 0.93 9.31 -2.31
CA SER A 75 0.15 8.96 -1.11
C SER A 75 0.48 7.55 -0.61
N LEU A 76 0.64 6.58 -1.53
CA LEU A 76 1.03 5.21 -1.18
C LEU A 76 2.48 5.14 -0.63
N ILE A 77 3.40 5.94 -1.14
CA ILE A 77 4.77 6.05 -0.61
C ILE A 77 4.73 6.58 0.84
N VAL A 78 4.00 7.67 1.07
CA VAL A 78 3.88 8.26 2.42
C VAL A 78 3.23 7.28 3.39
N GLY A 79 2.12 6.65 2.98
CA GLY A 79 1.43 5.64 3.79
C GLY A 79 2.32 4.43 4.08
N GLY A 80 3.00 3.91 3.05
CA GLY A 80 3.90 2.76 3.20
C GLY A 80 5.10 3.04 4.11
N LEU A 81 5.67 4.25 4.07
CA LEU A 81 6.69 4.66 5.04
C LEU A 81 6.15 4.70 6.46
N GLY A 82 4.96 5.28 6.65
CA GLY A 82 4.31 5.35 7.96
C GLY A 82 4.00 3.97 8.53
N PHE A 83 3.33 3.13 7.75
CA PHE A 83 2.99 1.76 8.17
C PHE A 83 4.23 0.89 8.38
N GLY A 84 5.20 0.94 7.46
CA GLY A 84 6.45 0.19 7.62
C GLY A 84 7.22 0.58 8.88
N THR A 85 7.25 1.88 9.20
CA THR A 85 7.90 2.37 10.43
C THR A 85 7.13 1.92 11.67
N ASN A 86 5.80 2.02 11.68
CA ASN A 86 4.98 1.56 12.79
C ASN A 86 5.17 0.06 13.07
N HIS A 87 5.12 -0.76 12.04
CA HIS A 87 5.39 -2.20 12.13
C HIS A 87 6.81 -2.50 12.64
N LEU A 88 7.81 -1.76 12.15
CA LEU A 88 9.19 -1.93 12.62
C LEU A 88 9.33 -1.60 14.10
N LEU A 89 8.74 -0.51 14.58
CA LEU A 89 8.73 -0.14 15.99
C LEU A 89 8.05 -1.22 16.84
N GLY A 90 6.88 -1.71 16.42
CA GLY A 90 6.18 -2.76 17.13
C GLY A 90 7.00 -4.06 17.25
N PHE A 91 7.77 -4.42 16.22
CA PHE A 91 8.69 -5.56 16.30
C PHE A 91 9.91 -5.29 17.19
N ILE A 92 10.44 -4.06 17.22
CA ILE A 92 11.55 -3.69 18.11
C ILE A 92 11.12 -3.73 19.58
N GLU A 93 9.90 -3.30 19.86
CA GLU A 93 9.32 -3.33 21.22
C GLU A 93 9.04 -4.76 21.71
N ASP A 94 8.59 -5.62 20.81
CA ASP A 94 8.32 -7.04 21.12
C ASP A 94 8.70 -7.93 19.92
N GLY A 95 9.87 -8.53 19.96
CA GLY A 95 10.40 -9.41 18.92
C GLY A 95 9.58 -10.68 18.66
N SER A 96 8.57 -10.98 19.48
CA SER A 96 7.62 -12.06 19.23
C SER A 96 6.57 -11.71 18.17
N LYS A 97 6.41 -10.43 17.83
CA LYS A 97 5.47 -9.90 16.85
C LYS A 97 5.98 -10.09 15.41
N THR A 98 6.05 -11.33 14.97
CA THR A 98 6.59 -11.68 13.65
C THR A 98 5.79 -11.11 12.49
N ILE A 99 4.46 -10.94 12.62
CA ILE A 99 3.61 -10.27 11.63
C ILE A 99 4.05 -8.83 11.44
N SER A 100 4.44 -8.14 12.52
CA SER A 100 4.94 -6.77 12.44
C SER A 100 6.26 -6.69 11.65
N LEU A 101 7.19 -7.63 11.85
CA LEU A 101 8.42 -7.68 11.02
C LEU A 101 8.11 -7.88 9.54
N ILE A 102 7.22 -8.82 9.22
CA ILE A 102 6.79 -9.07 7.84
C ILE A 102 6.16 -7.80 7.26
N GLY A 103 5.24 -7.16 7.98
CA GLY A 103 4.60 -5.91 7.57
C GLY A 103 5.59 -4.77 7.33
N ALA A 104 6.64 -4.65 8.15
CA ALA A 104 7.70 -3.67 7.94
C ALA A 104 8.45 -3.91 6.61
N ILE A 105 8.90 -5.15 6.39
CA ILE A 105 9.62 -5.54 5.17
C ILE A 105 8.76 -5.31 3.93
N GLU A 106 7.51 -5.79 3.94
CA GLU A 106 6.58 -5.63 2.82
C GLU A 106 6.36 -4.15 2.47
N ASN A 107 6.09 -3.31 3.46
CA ASN A 107 5.84 -1.89 3.23
C ASN A 107 7.07 -1.17 2.65
N TYR A 108 8.28 -1.42 3.16
CA TYR A 108 9.49 -0.80 2.62
C TYR A 108 9.83 -1.29 1.20
N LEU A 109 9.61 -2.57 0.90
CA LEU A 109 9.76 -3.10 -0.46
C LEU A 109 8.73 -2.47 -1.41
N LEU A 110 7.48 -2.34 -0.99
CA LEU A 110 6.44 -1.67 -1.77
C LEU A 110 6.82 -0.21 -2.04
N VAL A 111 7.29 0.54 -1.04
CA VAL A 111 7.77 1.93 -1.21
C VAL A 111 8.88 2.00 -2.23
N LEU A 112 9.88 1.12 -2.16
CA LEU A 112 10.97 1.07 -3.13
C LEU A 112 10.44 0.91 -4.56
N PHE A 113 9.55 -0.05 -4.78
CA PHE A 113 8.97 -0.30 -6.10
C PHE A 113 8.06 0.84 -6.58
N TRP A 114 7.30 1.49 -5.68
CA TRP A 114 6.51 2.69 -6.03
C TRP A 114 7.41 3.83 -6.50
N VAL A 115 8.53 4.07 -5.82
CA VAL A 115 9.51 5.12 -6.21
C VAL A 115 10.12 4.81 -7.57
N ILE A 116 10.56 3.57 -7.80
CA ILE A 116 11.13 3.15 -9.09
C ILE A 116 10.09 3.29 -10.20
N GLY A 117 8.88 2.77 -9.98
CA GLY A 117 7.80 2.83 -10.95
C GLY A 117 7.40 4.26 -11.32
N LEU A 118 7.33 5.15 -10.32
CA LEU A 118 7.02 6.56 -10.55
C LEU A 118 8.13 7.28 -11.33
N ARG A 119 9.40 6.99 -11.06
CA ARG A 119 10.54 7.55 -11.82
C ARG A 119 10.48 7.13 -13.28
N ILE A 120 10.23 5.85 -13.57
CA ILE A 120 10.10 5.34 -14.95
C ILE A 120 8.94 6.07 -15.66
N GLU A 121 7.78 6.19 -15.01
CA GLU A 121 6.60 6.83 -15.60
C GLU A 121 6.83 8.32 -15.86
N SER A 122 7.47 9.02 -14.91
CA SER A 122 7.81 10.43 -15.04
C SER A 122 8.75 10.69 -16.21
N SER A 123 9.75 9.83 -16.42
CA SER A 123 10.67 9.93 -17.55
C SER A 123 9.95 9.75 -18.89
N LYS A 124 9.05 8.76 -18.99
CA LYS A 124 8.24 8.56 -20.20
C LYS A 124 7.34 9.76 -20.51
N ASN A 125 6.69 10.31 -19.50
CA ASN A 125 5.81 11.47 -19.68
C ASN A 125 6.57 12.73 -20.14
N ARG A 126 7.80 12.95 -19.65
CA ARG A 126 8.67 14.03 -20.10
C ARG A 126 9.10 13.88 -21.55
N LEU A 127 9.50 12.68 -21.96
CA LEU A 127 9.92 12.40 -23.33
C LEU A 127 8.75 12.57 -24.32
N GLY A 128 7.56 12.10 -23.98
CA GLY A 128 6.37 12.29 -24.79
C GLY A 128 6.01 13.76 -25.02
N LYS A 129 6.15 14.60 -23.98
CA LYS A 129 5.92 16.06 -24.12
C LYS A 129 6.94 16.76 -25.02
N LYS A 130 8.22 16.34 -24.99
CA LYS A 130 9.27 16.92 -25.86
C LYS A 130 9.12 16.52 -27.33
N ALA A 131 8.54 15.37 -27.62
CA ALA A 131 8.29 14.91 -29.00
C ALA A 131 7.11 15.62 -29.68
N LEU A 132 6.30 16.35 -28.92
CA LEU A 132 5.12 17.10 -29.43
C LEU A 132 5.39 18.61 -29.58
N GLN A 133 6.58 19.07 -29.24
CA GLN A 133 7.08 20.46 -29.44
C GLN A 133 8.03 20.53 -30.63
#